data_4d46cab04dc159d64b603d2e74ccbe5c
#
_entry.id   4d46cab04dc159d64b603d2e74ccbe5c
#
_cell.length_a   1.000
_cell.length_b   1.000
_cell.length_c   1.000
_cell.angle_alpha   90.00
_cell.angle_beta   90.00
_cell.angle_gamma   90.00
#
_symmetry.space_group_name_H-M   'P 1'
#
loop_
_entity.id
_entity.type
_entity.pdbx_description
1 polymer ?
#
loop_
_entity_poly.entity_id
_entity_poly.type
_entity_poly.pdbx_seq_one_letter_code
_entity_poly.pdbx_strand_id
1 'polypeptide(L)'
;MSLIGFAVFPAERKDTVFDKENLRQISIEGCKMIGSGAHSKVYRIAPDEIVKVYREDIPFSKIQLEKEKSRRALILGLPTAISFDIVKVGSCYGAVYELIDAESTAGFIGRSRENLDRYISMSVELLKYIHSIKAEGAEINDMKADHLEWVENVRDLLGDEKAGKLKRMIEEVPDSGTLLHGDYHMKNIIICKGEPMLIDMDTLCFGDPCFDLATISNSYYTFPKMASDAATSFLGISVEDARYIWEQTLSRYYSEMNKKELAEKDRICRILGCLRILDFGKRGGDPVHKELIIAKGLEFISSLLCEPYHQEM
;
A
#
# COMPACT_ATOMS: atom_id res chain seq x y z
N MET A 1 -27.29 11.27 -5.11
CA MET A 1 -26.57 12.53 -5.11
C MET A 1 -26.82 13.21 -3.77
N SER A 2 -25.91 13.03 -2.83
CA SER A 2 -25.92 13.77 -1.55
C SER A 2 -24.52 14.32 -1.37
N LEU A 3 -24.39 15.63 -1.55
CA LEU A 3 -23.19 16.41 -1.33
C LEU A 3 -22.90 16.43 0.17
N ILE A 4 -21.90 15.69 0.61
CA ILE A 4 -21.30 15.88 1.93
C ILE A 4 -20.57 17.23 1.85
N GLY A 5 -21.06 18.21 2.60
CA GLY A 5 -20.45 19.53 2.68
C GLY A 5 -19.04 19.45 3.26
N PHE A 6 -18.04 19.71 2.42
CA PHE A 6 -16.66 19.84 2.86
C PHE A 6 -16.51 21.13 3.68
N ALA A 7 -16.11 20.98 4.93
CA ALA A 7 -15.66 22.11 5.73
C ALA A 7 -14.38 22.66 5.07
N VAL A 8 -14.44 23.90 4.64
CA VAL A 8 -13.28 24.65 4.15
C VAL A 8 -12.41 24.99 5.35
N PHE A 9 -11.31 24.28 5.50
CA PHE A 9 -10.28 24.62 6.47
C PHE A 9 -9.42 25.78 5.92
N PRO A 10 -9.10 26.80 6.75
CA PRO A 10 -8.25 27.88 6.29
C PRO A 10 -6.85 27.37 5.97
N ALA A 11 -6.36 27.71 4.80
CA ALA A 11 -4.96 27.54 4.39
C ALA A 11 -4.06 28.37 5.32
N GLU A 12 -2.84 27.87 5.55
CA GLU A 12 -1.77 28.46 6.34
C GLU A 12 -1.80 28.22 7.87
N ARG A 13 -1.36 27.02 8.28
CA ARG A 13 -0.49 26.93 9.46
C ARG A 13 0.91 26.55 8.97
N LYS A 14 1.89 27.40 9.31
CA LYS A 14 3.33 27.13 9.20
C LYS A 14 3.62 25.74 9.71
N ASP A 15 4.51 25.04 9.01
CA ASP A 15 5.01 23.71 9.37
C ASP A 15 5.19 23.60 10.89
N THR A 16 4.34 22.84 11.53
CA THR A 16 4.52 22.53 12.95
C THR A 16 5.67 21.52 13.02
N VAL A 17 6.88 22.06 13.19
CA VAL A 17 8.02 21.25 13.62
C VAL A 17 7.62 20.65 14.97
N PHE A 18 7.33 19.34 14.99
CA PHE A 18 7.03 18.65 16.24
C PHE A 18 8.30 18.69 17.09
N ASP A 19 8.22 19.44 18.18
CA ASP A 19 9.29 19.45 19.17
C ASP A 19 9.28 18.12 19.95
N LYS A 20 10.23 17.26 19.61
CA LYS A 20 10.40 15.94 20.22
C LYS A 20 10.49 15.98 21.75
N GLU A 21 10.94 17.11 22.31
CA GLU A 21 11.12 17.29 23.76
C GLU A 21 9.81 17.65 24.48
N ASN A 22 8.82 18.21 23.75
CA ASN A 22 7.56 18.69 24.32
C ASN A 22 6.33 17.89 23.89
N LEU A 23 6.49 16.61 23.51
CA LEU A 23 5.37 15.76 23.14
C LEU A 23 4.46 15.42 24.33
N ARG A 24 3.16 15.46 24.12
CA ARG A 24 2.17 14.98 25.08
C ARG A 24 2.45 13.51 25.42
N GLN A 25 2.50 13.20 26.71
CA GLN A 25 2.63 11.82 27.19
C GLN A 25 1.25 11.23 27.43
N ILE A 26 1.05 10.00 26.97
CA ILE A 26 -0.17 9.22 27.21
C ILE A 26 0.17 7.82 27.74
N SER A 27 -0.75 7.23 28.49
CA SER A 27 -0.70 5.83 28.91
C SER A 27 -1.67 5.00 28.07
N ILE A 28 -1.25 3.78 27.73
CA ILE A 28 -2.10 2.75 27.13
C ILE A 28 -2.50 1.65 28.11
N GLU A 29 -2.20 1.84 29.41
CA GLU A 29 -2.59 0.90 30.44
C GLU A 29 -4.11 0.77 30.50
N GLY A 30 -4.62 -0.47 30.44
CA GLY A 30 -6.05 -0.75 30.38
C GLY A 30 -6.72 -0.49 29.02
N CYS A 31 -6.00 0.06 28.05
CA CYS A 31 -6.55 0.30 26.72
C CYS A 31 -6.69 -1.00 25.91
N LYS A 32 -7.80 -1.11 25.18
CA LYS A 32 -8.04 -2.26 24.28
C LYS A 32 -7.14 -2.15 23.04
N MET A 33 -6.32 -3.17 22.81
CA MET A 33 -5.61 -3.33 21.52
C MET A 33 -6.61 -3.75 20.46
N ILE A 34 -6.65 -3.02 19.34
CA ILE A 34 -7.57 -3.24 18.22
C ILE A 34 -6.88 -3.60 16.91
N GLY A 35 -5.56 -3.46 16.85
CA GLY A 35 -4.78 -3.81 15.68
C GLY A 35 -3.31 -4.08 16.02
N SER A 36 -2.64 -4.86 15.16
CA SER A 36 -1.20 -5.12 15.26
C SER A 36 -0.62 -5.30 13.86
N GLY A 37 0.47 -4.57 13.57
CA GLY A 37 1.25 -4.65 12.33
C GLY A 37 2.71 -4.99 12.61
N ALA A 38 3.53 -5.04 11.56
CA ALA A 38 4.96 -5.38 11.65
C ALA A 38 5.75 -4.38 12.52
N HIS A 39 5.38 -3.10 12.50
CA HIS A 39 6.12 -2.02 13.12
C HIS A 39 5.37 -1.29 14.24
N SER A 40 4.10 -1.62 14.46
CA SER A 40 3.24 -0.90 15.40
C SER A 40 2.10 -1.75 15.95
N LYS A 41 1.51 -1.25 17.06
CA LYS A 41 0.27 -1.75 17.64
C LYS A 41 -0.71 -0.61 17.78
N VAL A 42 -2.00 -0.88 17.59
CA VAL A 42 -3.06 0.13 17.64
C VAL A 42 -3.94 -0.11 18.87
N TYR A 43 -4.12 0.93 19.68
CA TYR A 43 -4.91 0.91 20.90
C TYR A 43 -6.01 1.96 20.82
N ARG A 44 -7.20 1.62 21.30
CA ARG A 44 -8.28 2.57 21.52
C ARG A 44 -8.03 3.32 22.82
N ILE A 45 -7.86 4.63 22.77
CA ILE A 45 -7.55 5.48 23.93
C ILE A 45 -8.72 6.34 24.39
N ALA A 46 -9.70 6.56 23.50
CA ALA A 46 -10.94 7.29 23.81
C ALA A 46 -12.12 6.70 22.99
N PRO A 47 -13.36 7.15 23.17
CA PRO A 47 -14.51 6.71 22.38
C PRO A 47 -14.32 6.90 20.88
N ASP A 48 -13.61 7.95 20.47
CA ASP A 48 -13.39 8.43 19.11
C ASP A 48 -11.91 8.56 18.72
N GLU A 49 -10.98 8.09 19.57
CA GLU A 49 -9.54 8.17 19.29
C GLU A 49 -8.84 6.81 19.44
N ILE A 50 -7.85 6.62 18.56
CA ILE A 50 -6.87 5.53 18.63
C ILE A 50 -5.45 6.09 18.65
N VAL A 51 -4.52 5.29 19.16
CA VAL A 51 -3.09 5.54 19.02
C VAL A 51 -2.40 4.36 18.33
N LYS A 52 -1.67 4.64 17.27
CA LYS A 52 -0.73 3.72 16.60
C LYS A 52 0.62 3.88 17.30
N VAL A 53 0.98 2.94 18.17
CA VAL A 53 2.23 2.95 18.95
C VAL A 53 3.29 2.19 18.16
N TYR A 54 4.36 2.86 17.80
CA TYR A 54 5.46 2.29 17.02
C TYR A 54 6.44 1.55 17.94
N ARG A 55 7.14 0.57 17.36
CA ARG A 55 8.24 -0.09 18.06
C ARG A 55 9.35 0.91 18.37
N GLU A 56 10.12 0.65 19.40
CA GLU A 56 11.18 1.54 19.91
C GLU A 56 12.30 1.78 18.88
N ASP A 57 12.53 0.82 17.97
CA ASP A 57 13.52 0.90 16.90
C ASP A 57 13.07 1.77 15.70
N ILE A 58 11.83 2.25 15.66
CA ILE A 58 11.34 3.11 14.59
C ILE A 58 11.76 4.56 14.83
N PRO A 59 12.52 5.17 13.90
CA PRO A 59 12.97 6.56 14.04
C PRO A 59 11.80 7.54 14.10
N PHE A 60 11.90 8.56 14.96
CA PHE A 60 10.89 9.61 15.08
C PHE A 60 10.59 10.33 13.76
N SER A 61 11.62 10.56 12.94
CA SER A 61 11.46 11.16 11.60
C SER A 61 10.55 10.34 10.68
N LYS A 62 10.56 9.01 10.79
CA LYS A 62 9.65 8.15 10.01
C LYS A 62 8.20 8.37 10.45
N ILE A 63 7.96 8.52 11.75
CA ILE A 63 6.61 8.78 12.30
C ILE A 63 6.11 10.16 11.86
N GLN A 64 6.97 11.17 11.87
CA GLN A 64 6.66 12.51 11.37
C GLN A 64 6.30 12.48 9.88
N LEU A 65 7.08 11.77 9.07
CA LEU A 65 6.82 11.62 7.64
C LEU A 65 5.47 10.92 7.37
N GLU A 66 5.16 9.84 8.10
CA GLU A 66 3.86 9.15 7.99
C GLU A 66 2.70 10.07 8.33
N LYS A 67 2.82 10.85 9.42
CA LYS A 67 1.80 11.84 9.79
C LYS A 67 1.62 12.91 8.71
N GLU A 68 2.71 13.42 8.15
CA GLU A 68 2.64 14.42 7.07
C GLU A 68 2.00 13.85 5.80
N LYS A 69 2.33 12.61 5.42
CA LYS A 69 1.69 11.91 4.32
C LYS A 69 0.19 11.71 4.56
N SER A 70 -0.21 11.31 5.79
CA SER A 70 -1.63 11.19 6.16
C SER A 70 -2.37 12.54 6.06
N ARG A 71 -1.75 13.63 6.55
CA ARG A 71 -2.30 14.98 6.43
C ARG A 71 -2.46 15.40 4.97
N ARG A 72 -1.45 15.11 4.15
CA ARG A 72 -1.46 15.41 2.71
C ARG A 72 -2.53 14.64 1.97
N ALA A 73 -2.68 13.34 2.25
CA ALA A 73 -3.75 12.51 1.71
C ALA A 73 -5.14 13.13 1.96
N LEU A 74 -5.38 13.58 3.19
CA LEU A 74 -6.63 14.24 3.56
C LEU A 74 -6.83 15.58 2.81
N ILE A 75 -5.79 16.40 2.69
CA ILE A 75 -5.85 17.68 1.94
C ILE A 75 -6.14 17.44 0.46
N LEU A 76 -5.61 16.37 -0.12
CA LEU A 76 -5.87 15.97 -1.50
C LEU A 76 -7.26 15.34 -1.69
N GLY A 77 -8.05 15.24 -0.62
CA GLY A 77 -9.42 14.74 -0.66
C GLY A 77 -9.55 13.21 -0.61
N LEU A 78 -8.49 12.49 -0.25
CA LEU A 78 -8.59 11.05 -0.08
C LEU A 78 -9.44 10.71 1.16
N PRO A 79 -10.33 9.71 1.06
CA PRO A 79 -11.11 9.25 2.21
C PRO A 79 -10.20 8.46 3.17
N THR A 80 -9.61 9.15 4.15
CA THR A 80 -8.69 8.56 5.13
C THR A 80 -8.91 9.13 6.52
N ALA A 81 -8.41 8.43 7.55
CA ALA A 81 -8.52 8.85 8.95
C ALA A 81 -7.77 10.16 9.22
N ILE A 82 -8.36 11.02 10.04
CA ILE A 82 -7.72 12.27 10.49
C ILE A 82 -6.59 11.91 11.46
N SER A 83 -5.37 12.39 11.18
CA SER A 83 -4.23 12.29 12.08
C SER A 83 -4.18 13.54 12.96
N PHE A 84 -4.32 13.38 14.28
CA PHE A 84 -4.35 14.50 15.22
C PHE A 84 -2.96 14.93 15.68
N ASP A 85 -2.20 14.03 16.31
CA ASP A 85 -0.98 14.37 17.04
C ASP A 85 0.05 13.24 17.05
N ILE A 86 1.31 13.59 17.37
CA ILE A 86 2.33 12.62 17.75
C ILE A 86 2.52 12.71 19.26
N VAL A 87 2.56 11.58 19.93
CA VAL A 87 2.60 11.47 21.39
C VAL A 87 3.73 10.56 21.84
N LYS A 88 4.09 10.66 23.10
CA LYS A 88 5.01 9.74 23.76
C LYS A 88 4.23 8.70 24.56
N VAL A 89 4.58 7.41 24.40
CA VAL A 89 3.95 6.26 25.05
C VAL A 89 5.05 5.43 25.72
N GLY A 90 5.36 5.71 26.99
CA GLY A 90 6.53 5.15 27.67
C GLY A 90 7.83 5.53 26.96
N SER A 91 8.63 4.54 26.55
CA SER A 91 9.85 4.73 25.74
C SER A 91 9.56 4.91 24.24
N CYS A 92 8.35 4.57 23.78
CA CYS A 92 7.93 4.59 22.39
C CYS A 92 7.28 5.91 21.99
N TYR A 93 7.10 6.10 20.70
CA TYR A 93 6.25 7.16 20.12
C TYR A 93 4.97 6.57 19.54
N GLY A 94 3.90 7.38 19.50
CA GLY A 94 2.65 7.02 18.88
C GLY A 94 2.09 8.16 18.03
N ALA A 95 1.30 7.82 17.02
CA ALA A 95 0.48 8.78 16.29
C ALA A 95 -1.00 8.56 16.65
N VAL A 96 -1.69 9.65 17.00
CA VAL A 96 -3.11 9.63 17.38
C VAL A 96 -3.94 9.90 16.14
N TYR A 97 -4.96 9.06 15.93
CA TYR A 97 -5.91 9.17 14.82
C TYR A 97 -7.34 9.11 15.35
N GLU A 98 -8.28 9.59 14.55
CA GLU A 98 -9.69 9.33 14.80
C GLU A 98 -9.98 7.82 14.75
N LEU A 99 -10.87 7.36 15.63
CA LEU A 99 -11.45 6.03 15.54
C LEU A 99 -12.62 6.05 14.57
N ILE A 100 -12.45 5.43 13.42
CA ILE A 100 -13.51 5.26 12.44
C ILE A 100 -14.38 4.07 12.84
N ASP A 101 -15.70 4.28 12.91
CA ASP A 101 -16.66 3.19 13.06
C ASP A 101 -16.81 2.44 11.73
N ALA A 102 -15.97 1.46 11.55
CA ALA A 102 -15.85 0.71 10.32
C ALA A 102 -15.64 -0.78 10.58
N GLU A 103 -15.97 -1.58 9.61
CA GLU A 103 -15.67 -3.01 9.61
C GLU A 103 -14.44 -3.31 8.73
N SER A 104 -13.77 -4.43 9.03
CA SER A 104 -12.68 -4.91 8.18
C SER A 104 -13.21 -5.37 6.82
N THR A 105 -12.45 -5.11 5.76
CA THR A 105 -12.80 -5.58 4.41
C THR A 105 -12.98 -7.10 4.38
N ALA A 106 -12.15 -7.89 5.09
CA ALA A 106 -12.32 -9.34 5.18
C ALA A 106 -13.68 -9.74 5.78
N GLY A 107 -14.12 -9.04 6.84
CA GLY A 107 -15.45 -9.25 7.43
C GLY A 107 -16.58 -8.90 6.47
N PHE A 108 -16.43 -7.83 5.70
CA PHE A 108 -17.44 -7.40 4.71
C PHE A 108 -17.59 -8.41 3.57
N ILE A 109 -16.49 -8.80 2.93
CA ILE A 109 -16.51 -9.72 1.78
C ILE A 109 -16.87 -11.16 2.15
N GLY A 110 -16.52 -11.59 3.38
CA GLY A 110 -16.81 -12.95 3.87
C GLY A 110 -18.29 -13.28 4.04
N ARG A 111 -19.18 -12.28 3.94
CA ARG A 111 -20.62 -12.49 4.09
C ARG A 111 -21.28 -13.09 2.85
N SER A 112 -20.83 -12.69 1.65
CA SER A 112 -21.42 -13.17 0.39
C SER A 112 -20.53 -12.87 -0.80
N ARG A 113 -20.77 -13.61 -1.91
CA ARG A 113 -20.14 -13.32 -3.20
C ARG A 113 -20.49 -11.95 -3.73
N GLU A 114 -21.71 -11.48 -3.49
CA GLU A 114 -22.16 -10.14 -3.87
C GLU A 114 -21.34 -9.06 -3.17
N ASN A 115 -21.03 -9.23 -1.87
CA ASN A 115 -20.16 -8.31 -1.13
C ASN A 115 -18.73 -8.30 -1.69
N LEU A 116 -18.21 -9.45 -2.11
CA LEU A 116 -16.90 -9.53 -2.75
C LEU A 116 -16.88 -8.74 -4.07
N ASP A 117 -17.89 -8.92 -4.94
CA ASP A 117 -18.00 -8.20 -6.20
C ASP A 117 -18.21 -6.69 -5.98
N ARG A 118 -18.99 -6.31 -4.96
CA ARG A 118 -19.19 -4.93 -4.55
C ARG A 118 -17.87 -4.31 -4.06
N TYR A 119 -17.14 -5.01 -3.20
CA TYR A 119 -15.82 -4.56 -2.73
C TYR A 119 -14.88 -4.30 -3.90
N ILE A 120 -14.78 -5.23 -4.86
CA ILE A 120 -13.91 -5.07 -6.03
C ILE A 120 -14.30 -3.81 -6.82
N SER A 121 -15.60 -3.58 -7.05
CA SER A 121 -16.06 -2.37 -7.75
C SER A 121 -15.67 -1.10 -7.00
N MET A 122 -15.99 -1.00 -5.71
CA MET A 122 -15.64 0.16 -4.87
C MET A 122 -14.13 0.39 -4.79
N SER A 123 -13.36 -0.69 -4.65
CA SER A 123 -11.90 -0.65 -4.60
C SER A 123 -11.30 -0.12 -5.90
N VAL A 124 -11.79 -0.58 -7.05
CA VAL A 124 -11.33 -0.09 -8.36
C VAL A 124 -11.72 1.38 -8.58
N GLU A 125 -12.92 1.78 -8.20
CA GLU A 125 -13.36 3.18 -8.27
C GLU A 125 -12.50 4.10 -7.39
N LEU A 126 -12.24 3.68 -6.15
CA LEU A 126 -11.35 4.40 -5.24
C LEU A 126 -9.93 4.49 -5.80
N LEU A 127 -9.39 3.40 -6.36
CA LEU A 127 -8.06 3.39 -6.98
C LEU A 127 -7.99 4.35 -8.18
N LYS A 128 -9.01 4.34 -9.06
CA LYS A 128 -9.12 5.28 -10.19
C LYS A 128 -9.23 6.72 -9.71
N TYR A 129 -9.94 6.97 -8.60
CA TYR A 129 -10.02 8.29 -8.00
C TYR A 129 -8.64 8.77 -7.51
N ILE A 130 -7.90 7.95 -6.76
CA ILE A 130 -6.52 8.25 -6.33
C ILE A 130 -5.66 8.60 -7.56
N HIS A 131 -5.70 7.77 -8.59
CA HIS A 131 -4.93 7.94 -9.82
C HIS A 131 -5.40 9.09 -10.71
N SER A 132 -6.53 9.71 -10.44
CA SER A 132 -6.96 10.96 -11.10
C SER A 132 -6.28 12.20 -10.52
N ILE A 133 -5.69 12.10 -9.33
CA ILE A 133 -5.04 13.21 -8.63
C ILE A 133 -3.59 13.33 -9.12
N LYS A 134 -3.18 14.56 -9.48
CA LYS A 134 -1.78 14.86 -9.79
C LYS A 134 -1.02 15.23 -8.52
N ALA A 135 0.16 14.67 -8.37
CA ALA A 135 1.02 14.85 -7.19
C ALA A 135 2.07 15.96 -7.41
N GLU A 136 1.80 16.92 -8.30
CA GLU A 136 2.72 18.03 -8.60
C GLU A 136 3.05 18.84 -7.33
N GLY A 137 4.34 19.11 -7.11
CA GLY A 137 4.81 19.85 -5.94
C GLY A 137 4.70 19.10 -4.61
N ALA A 138 4.34 17.82 -4.62
CA ALA A 138 4.30 17.00 -3.44
C ALA A 138 5.71 16.56 -3.04
N GLU A 139 6.09 16.80 -1.77
CA GLU A 139 7.32 16.24 -1.19
C GLU A 139 7.08 14.76 -0.78
N ILE A 140 6.84 13.90 -1.78
CA ILE A 140 6.63 12.47 -1.62
C ILE A 140 7.51 11.71 -2.61
N ASN A 141 7.75 10.42 -2.35
CA ASN A 141 8.66 9.59 -3.14
C ASN A 141 8.18 9.38 -4.58
N ASP A 142 9.13 9.30 -5.50
CA ASP A 142 8.93 8.82 -6.86
C ASP A 142 9.04 7.30 -6.90
N MET A 143 7.94 6.62 -7.16
CA MET A 143 7.90 5.15 -7.18
C MET A 143 8.73 4.56 -8.33
N LYS A 144 8.89 5.27 -9.44
CA LYS A 144 9.77 4.84 -10.54
C LYS A 144 11.23 4.85 -10.12
N ALA A 145 11.65 5.91 -9.42
CA ALA A 145 12.99 6.00 -8.86
C ALA A 145 13.26 4.90 -7.83
N ASP A 146 12.30 4.64 -6.93
CA ASP A 146 12.38 3.54 -5.96
C ASP A 146 12.56 2.18 -6.67
N HIS A 147 11.80 1.90 -7.73
CA HIS A 147 11.92 0.65 -8.50
C HIS A 147 13.30 0.53 -9.20
N LEU A 148 13.84 1.61 -9.72
CA LEU A 148 15.20 1.61 -10.31
C LEU A 148 16.26 1.31 -9.23
N GLU A 149 16.13 1.89 -8.03
CA GLU A 149 16.99 1.56 -6.89
C GLU A 149 16.88 0.09 -6.49
N TRP A 150 15.66 -0.47 -6.45
CA TRP A 150 15.46 -1.88 -6.11
C TRP A 150 16.12 -2.82 -7.12
N VAL A 151 16.12 -2.48 -8.41
CA VAL A 151 16.88 -3.27 -9.42
C VAL A 151 18.36 -3.31 -9.07
N GLU A 152 18.95 -2.16 -8.73
CA GLU A 152 20.37 -2.12 -8.36
C GLU A 152 20.62 -2.89 -7.05
N ASN A 153 19.74 -2.78 -6.08
CA ASN A 153 19.84 -3.50 -4.81
C ASN A 153 19.82 -5.03 -4.98
N VAL A 154 19.06 -5.56 -5.94
CA VAL A 154 18.95 -7.02 -6.16
C VAL A 154 19.76 -7.52 -7.36
N ARG A 155 20.61 -6.68 -7.96
CA ARG A 155 21.40 -7.00 -9.15
C ARG A 155 22.23 -8.27 -9.00
N ASP A 156 22.89 -8.45 -7.86
CA ASP A 156 23.70 -9.64 -7.53
C ASP A 156 22.88 -10.92 -7.45
N LEU A 157 21.59 -10.84 -7.11
CA LEU A 157 20.66 -11.98 -7.08
C LEU A 157 20.16 -12.33 -8.50
N LEU A 158 19.94 -11.34 -9.35
CA LEU A 158 19.35 -11.49 -10.69
C LEU A 158 20.39 -11.77 -11.77
N GLY A 159 21.61 -11.25 -11.61
CA GLY A 159 22.63 -11.15 -12.64
C GLY A 159 22.39 -9.95 -13.59
N ASP A 160 23.47 -9.51 -14.27
CA ASP A 160 23.46 -8.26 -15.06
C ASP A 160 22.46 -8.25 -16.21
N GLU A 161 22.27 -9.38 -16.89
CA GLU A 161 21.35 -9.47 -18.01
C GLU A 161 19.90 -9.19 -17.59
N LYS A 162 19.39 -9.90 -16.55
CA LYS A 162 18.03 -9.72 -16.07
C LYS A 162 17.84 -8.35 -15.41
N ALA A 163 18.81 -7.91 -14.62
CA ALA A 163 18.78 -6.57 -14.04
C ALA A 163 18.72 -5.47 -15.09
N GLY A 164 19.53 -5.58 -16.16
CA GLY A 164 19.49 -4.67 -17.29
C GLY A 164 18.17 -4.69 -18.06
N LYS A 165 17.53 -5.86 -18.18
CA LYS A 165 16.19 -6.00 -18.80
C LYS A 165 15.11 -5.32 -17.95
N LEU A 166 15.13 -5.54 -16.64
CA LEU A 166 14.21 -4.89 -15.70
C LEU A 166 14.38 -3.38 -15.70
N LYS A 167 15.61 -2.91 -15.65
CA LYS A 167 15.91 -1.47 -15.69
C LYS A 167 15.28 -0.81 -16.90
N ARG A 168 15.54 -1.33 -18.11
CA ARG A 168 14.92 -0.80 -19.35
C ARG A 168 13.39 -0.80 -19.29
N MET A 169 12.79 -1.90 -18.82
CA MET A 169 11.33 -1.98 -18.69
C MET A 169 10.76 -0.90 -17.75
N ILE A 170 11.45 -0.61 -16.63
CA ILE A 170 11.04 0.46 -15.70
C ILE A 170 11.26 1.84 -16.32
N GLU A 171 12.36 2.07 -17.01
CA GLU A 171 12.66 3.32 -17.70
C GLU A 171 11.58 3.66 -18.77
N GLU A 172 11.01 2.64 -19.42
CA GLU A 172 9.92 2.77 -20.41
C GLU A 172 8.55 3.08 -19.77
N VAL A 173 8.38 2.89 -18.45
CA VAL A 173 7.13 3.29 -17.78
C VAL A 173 6.96 4.81 -17.85
N PRO A 174 5.78 5.34 -18.25
CA PRO A 174 5.55 6.78 -18.33
C PRO A 174 5.76 7.52 -17.01
N ASP A 175 6.22 8.78 -17.08
CA ASP A 175 6.28 9.69 -15.93
C ASP A 175 4.94 10.39 -15.76
N SER A 176 3.96 9.69 -15.22
CA SER A 176 2.57 10.16 -15.13
C SER A 176 2.34 11.24 -14.07
N GLY A 177 3.21 11.33 -13.05
CA GLY A 177 3.06 12.26 -11.92
C GLY A 177 1.74 12.04 -11.16
N THR A 178 1.20 10.83 -11.19
CA THR A 178 -0.08 10.45 -10.60
C THR A 178 0.12 10.10 -9.14
N LEU A 179 -0.81 10.50 -8.27
CA LEU A 179 -0.80 10.09 -6.87
C LEU A 179 -1.02 8.58 -6.76
N LEU A 180 -0.21 7.92 -5.94
CA LEU A 180 -0.28 6.49 -5.66
C LEU A 180 -0.38 6.26 -4.15
N HIS A 181 -1.09 5.21 -3.74
CA HIS A 181 -1.10 4.75 -2.36
C HIS A 181 0.23 4.09 -1.97
N GLY A 182 0.84 3.35 -2.89
CA GLY A 182 2.11 2.65 -2.71
C GLY A 182 2.03 1.30 -1.97
N ASP A 183 0.89 1.01 -1.31
CA ASP A 183 0.62 -0.29 -0.66
C ASP A 183 -0.88 -0.62 -0.64
N TYR A 184 -1.52 -0.53 -1.81
CA TYR A 184 -2.97 -0.67 -1.95
C TYR A 184 -3.42 -2.12 -1.86
N HIS A 185 -4.06 -2.49 -0.76
CA HIS A 185 -4.67 -3.80 -0.56
C HIS A 185 -5.77 -3.76 0.53
N MET A 186 -6.55 -4.83 0.63
CA MET A 186 -7.73 -4.88 1.50
C MET A 186 -7.45 -4.67 3.01
N LYS A 187 -6.22 -4.84 3.47
CA LYS A 187 -5.86 -4.54 4.87
C LYS A 187 -5.70 -3.05 5.12
N ASN A 188 -5.44 -2.27 4.05
CA ASN A 188 -5.32 -0.82 4.07
C ASN A 188 -6.62 -0.14 3.61
N ILE A 189 -7.71 -0.92 3.44
CA ILE A 189 -9.06 -0.44 3.15
C ILE A 189 -10.00 -0.96 4.23
N ILE A 190 -10.78 -0.06 4.82
CA ILE A 190 -11.86 -0.38 5.77
C ILE A 190 -13.20 0.06 5.18
N ILE A 191 -14.27 -0.58 5.60
CA ILE A 191 -15.62 -0.25 5.11
C ILE A 191 -16.37 0.54 6.18
N CYS A 192 -16.55 1.83 5.93
CA CYS A 192 -17.28 2.75 6.81
C CYS A 192 -18.64 3.09 6.21
N LYS A 193 -19.72 2.70 6.87
CA LYS A 193 -21.10 2.93 6.39
C LYS A 193 -21.35 2.45 4.94
N GLY A 194 -20.67 1.37 4.56
CA GLY A 194 -20.79 0.76 3.25
C GLY A 194 -19.89 1.36 2.16
N GLU A 195 -19.03 2.34 2.50
CA GLU A 195 -18.08 3.00 1.61
C GLU A 195 -16.64 2.67 1.99
N PRO A 196 -15.71 2.57 1.03
CA PRO A 196 -14.31 2.28 1.30
C PRO A 196 -13.58 3.52 1.82
N MET A 197 -12.77 3.34 2.87
CA MET A 197 -11.83 4.35 3.38
C MET A 197 -10.44 3.77 3.47
N LEU A 198 -9.44 4.60 3.19
CA LEU A 198 -8.02 4.23 3.25
C LEU A 198 -7.48 4.40 4.66
N ILE A 199 -6.58 3.51 5.04
CA ILE A 199 -5.74 3.64 6.22
C ILE A 199 -4.29 3.38 5.83
N ASP A 200 -3.35 3.78 6.69
CA ASP A 200 -1.92 3.53 6.51
C ASP A 200 -1.31 4.23 5.27
N MET A 201 -1.24 5.56 5.34
CA MET A 201 -0.73 6.44 4.27
C MET A 201 0.80 6.55 4.25
N ASP A 202 1.55 5.72 4.96
CA ASP A 202 3.01 5.83 5.09
C ASP A 202 3.76 5.61 3.77
N THR A 203 3.16 4.89 2.84
CA THR A 203 3.70 4.59 1.50
C THR A 203 3.23 5.54 0.41
N LEU A 204 2.43 6.58 0.74
CA LEU A 204 1.95 7.56 -0.24
C LEU A 204 3.10 8.11 -1.08
N CYS A 205 2.96 8.05 -2.41
CA CYS A 205 3.99 8.37 -3.38
C CYS A 205 3.39 8.86 -4.70
N PHE A 206 4.21 9.12 -5.70
CA PHE A 206 3.73 9.39 -7.06
C PHE A 206 4.41 8.49 -8.08
N GLY A 207 3.80 8.37 -9.26
CA GLY A 207 4.32 7.56 -10.37
C GLY A 207 3.23 7.19 -11.37
N ASP A 208 3.49 6.15 -12.15
CA ASP A 208 2.48 5.55 -13.03
C ASP A 208 1.59 4.58 -12.25
N PRO A 209 0.28 4.53 -12.56
CA PRO A 209 -0.66 3.59 -11.94
C PRO A 209 -0.23 2.13 -11.91
N CYS A 210 0.62 1.70 -12.84
CA CYS A 210 1.11 0.32 -12.87
C CYS A 210 1.86 -0.08 -11.59
N PHE A 211 2.46 0.88 -10.88
CA PHE A 211 3.16 0.60 -9.62
C PHE A 211 2.22 0.25 -8.47
N ASP A 212 1.05 0.91 -8.36
CA ASP A 212 0.03 0.49 -7.40
C ASP A 212 -0.57 -0.87 -7.78
N LEU A 213 -0.86 -1.08 -9.07
CA LEU A 213 -1.31 -2.39 -9.55
C LEU A 213 -0.27 -3.50 -9.30
N ALA A 214 1.01 -3.18 -9.35
CA ALA A 214 2.08 -4.11 -8.96
C ALA A 214 1.99 -4.49 -7.48
N THR A 215 1.71 -3.55 -6.57
CA THR A 215 1.52 -3.87 -5.13
C THR A 215 0.26 -4.69 -4.89
N ILE A 216 -0.82 -4.41 -5.63
CA ILE A 216 -2.05 -5.21 -5.61
C ILE A 216 -1.76 -6.65 -6.06
N SER A 217 -1.02 -6.82 -7.17
CA SER A 217 -0.64 -8.14 -7.66
C SER A 217 0.18 -8.94 -6.64
N ASN A 218 1.01 -8.26 -5.85
CA ASN A 218 1.75 -8.91 -4.76
C ASN A 218 0.82 -9.53 -3.74
N SER A 219 -0.11 -8.73 -3.22
CA SER A 219 -1.00 -9.15 -2.14
C SER A 219 -1.95 -10.28 -2.56
N TYR A 220 -2.49 -10.21 -3.77
CA TYR A 220 -3.55 -11.12 -4.20
C TYR A 220 -3.09 -12.26 -5.12
N TYR A 221 -1.91 -12.16 -5.73
CA TYR A 221 -1.42 -13.17 -6.66
C TYR A 221 -0.05 -13.71 -6.27
N THR A 222 0.97 -12.83 -6.16
CA THR A 222 2.36 -13.26 -6.06
C THR A 222 2.68 -13.92 -4.72
N PHE A 223 2.32 -13.30 -3.60
CA PHE A 223 2.49 -13.90 -2.27
C PHE A 223 1.71 -15.20 -2.10
N PRO A 224 0.41 -15.28 -2.44
CA PRO A 224 -0.32 -16.55 -2.38
C PRO A 224 0.28 -17.66 -3.25
N LYS A 225 0.93 -17.32 -4.36
CA LYS A 225 1.64 -18.28 -5.19
C LYS A 225 2.97 -18.75 -4.58
N MET A 226 3.67 -17.87 -3.88
CA MET A 226 4.94 -18.18 -3.21
C MET A 226 4.75 -18.95 -1.90
N ALA A 227 3.70 -18.61 -1.13
CA ALA A 227 3.34 -19.24 0.12
C ALA A 227 1.83 -19.51 0.12
N SER A 228 1.44 -20.79 0.09
CA SER A 228 0.03 -21.19 -0.11
C SER A 228 -0.93 -20.72 0.97
N ASP A 229 -0.42 -20.41 2.17
CA ASP A 229 -1.18 -19.90 3.30
C ASP A 229 -1.19 -18.36 3.40
N ALA A 230 -0.42 -17.65 2.53
CA ALA A 230 -0.29 -16.20 2.62
C ALA A 230 -1.62 -15.46 2.46
N ALA A 231 -2.50 -15.89 1.56
CA ALA A 231 -3.83 -15.29 1.40
C ALA A 231 -4.65 -15.44 2.68
N THR A 232 -4.63 -16.60 3.31
CA THR A 232 -5.42 -16.90 4.51
C THR A 232 -4.81 -16.24 5.75
N SER A 233 -3.50 -16.35 5.93
CA SER A 233 -2.82 -15.83 7.11
C SER A 233 -2.71 -14.29 7.11
N PHE A 234 -2.45 -13.70 5.94
CA PHE A 234 -2.30 -12.25 5.83
C PHE A 234 -3.61 -11.54 5.52
N LEU A 235 -4.35 -11.95 4.47
CA LEU A 235 -5.56 -11.26 4.05
C LEU A 235 -6.82 -11.77 4.75
N GLY A 236 -6.82 -13.01 5.25
CA GLY A 236 -7.99 -13.65 5.86
C GLY A 236 -9.02 -14.14 4.84
N ILE A 237 -8.59 -14.44 3.61
CA ILE A 237 -9.44 -14.92 2.50
C ILE A 237 -8.86 -16.15 1.85
N SER A 238 -9.65 -16.84 1.03
CA SER A 238 -9.18 -17.98 0.25
C SER A 238 -8.20 -17.54 -0.87
N VAL A 239 -7.34 -18.46 -1.32
CA VAL A 239 -6.47 -18.22 -2.48
C VAL A 239 -7.29 -17.96 -3.75
N GLU A 240 -8.45 -18.61 -3.87
CA GLU A 240 -9.38 -18.44 -5.00
C GLU A 240 -9.98 -17.04 -5.01
N ASP A 241 -10.41 -16.53 -3.85
CA ASP A 241 -10.93 -15.16 -3.74
C ASP A 241 -9.83 -14.13 -3.98
N ALA A 242 -8.63 -14.36 -3.46
CA ALA A 242 -7.49 -13.48 -3.73
C ALA A 242 -7.20 -13.39 -5.24
N ARG A 243 -7.12 -14.54 -5.93
CA ARG A 243 -6.94 -14.58 -7.37
C ARG A 243 -8.07 -13.88 -8.12
N TYR A 244 -9.31 -14.12 -7.72
CA TYR A 244 -10.47 -13.47 -8.31
C TYR A 244 -10.43 -11.95 -8.13
N ILE A 245 -10.06 -11.46 -6.94
CA ILE A 245 -9.88 -10.02 -6.70
C ILE A 245 -8.85 -9.44 -7.66
N TRP A 246 -7.69 -10.08 -7.84
CA TRP A 246 -6.67 -9.61 -8.76
C TRP A 246 -7.17 -9.54 -10.21
N GLU A 247 -7.70 -10.64 -10.72
CA GLU A 247 -8.19 -10.76 -12.09
C GLU A 247 -9.28 -9.73 -12.40
N GLN A 248 -10.23 -9.55 -11.48
CA GLN A 248 -11.31 -8.57 -11.63
C GLN A 248 -10.83 -7.13 -11.48
N THR A 249 -9.89 -6.87 -10.55
CA THR A 249 -9.31 -5.53 -10.38
C THR A 249 -8.60 -5.10 -11.65
N LEU A 250 -7.73 -5.93 -12.20
CA LEU A 250 -6.98 -5.61 -13.41
C LEU A 250 -7.92 -5.38 -14.61
N SER A 251 -8.88 -6.28 -14.81
CA SER A 251 -9.86 -6.20 -15.90
C SER A 251 -10.76 -4.96 -15.82
N ARG A 252 -11.24 -4.60 -14.61
CA ARG A 252 -12.09 -3.42 -14.42
C ARG A 252 -11.29 -2.12 -14.45
N TYR A 253 -10.03 -2.15 -14.04
CA TYR A 253 -9.16 -0.99 -14.09
C TYR A 253 -8.83 -0.61 -15.54
N TYR A 254 -8.47 -1.60 -16.36
CA TYR A 254 -8.16 -1.47 -17.79
C TYR A 254 -9.31 -1.97 -18.67
N SER A 255 -10.54 -1.48 -18.42
CA SER A 255 -11.76 -1.96 -19.08
C SER A 255 -11.76 -1.84 -20.61
N GLU A 256 -10.95 -0.93 -21.16
CA GLU A 256 -10.86 -0.68 -22.61
C GLU A 256 -9.83 -1.55 -23.32
N MET A 257 -8.99 -2.28 -22.57
CA MET A 257 -7.93 -3.11 -23.15
C MET A 257 -8.45 -4.45 -23.66
N ASN A 258 -7.91 -4.91 -24.79
CA ASN A 258 -8.16 -6.25 -25.25
C ASN A 258 -7.41 -7.31 -24.40
N LYS A 259 -7.70 -8.59 -24.64
CA LYS A 259 -7.12 -9.69 -23.83
C LYS A 259 -5.59 -9.75 -23.87
N LYS A 260 -4.98 -9.43 -25.04
CA LYS A 260 -3.51 -9.47 -25.20
C LYS A 260 -2.85 -8.34 -24.43
N GLU A 261 -3.38 -7.13 -24.54
CA GLU A 261 -2.92 -5.96 -23.78
C GLU A 261 -3.07 -6.18 -22.28
N LEU A 262 -4.19 -6.73 -21.84
CA LEU A 262 -4.45 -7.02 -20.43
C LEU A 262 -3.47 -8.08 -19.89
N ALA A 263 -3.18 -9.12 -20.66
CA ALA A 263 -2.19 -10.13 -20.29
C ALA A 263 -0.77 -9.55 -20.14
N GLU A 264 -0.40 -8.60 -21.00
CA GLU A 264 0.89 -7.92 -20.89
C GLU A 264 0.94 -6.99 -19.67
N LYS A 265 -0.14 -6.25 -19.36
CA LYS A 265 -0.23 -5.46 -18.14
C LYS A 265 -0.15 -6.33 -16.89
N ASP A 266 -0.84 -7.47 -16.87
CA ASP A 266 -0.75 -8.46 -15.79
C ASP A 266 0.69 -8.93 -15.59
N ARG A 267 1.39 -9.28 -16.67
CA ARG A 267 2.79 -9.70 -16.64
C ARG A 267 3.71 -8.61 -16.07
N ILE A 268 3.58 -7.37 -16.54
CA ILE A 268 4.36 -6.22 -16.07
C ILE A 268 4.12 -5.97 -14.58
N CYS A 269 2.86 -5.91 -14.15
CA CYS A 269 2.53 -5.70 -12.74
C CYS A 269 3.13 -6.78 -11.83
N ARG A 270 3.09 -8.04 -12.27
CA ARG A 270 3.69 -9.16 -11.50
C ARG A 270 5.22 -9.08 -11.45
N ILE A 271 5.87 -8.65 -12.52
CA ILE A 271 7.33 -8.44 -12.54
C ILE A 271 7.71 -7.32 -11.55
N LEU A 272 7.09 -6.14 -11.67
CA LEU A 272 7.35 -5.00 -10.80
C LEU A 272 7.05 -5.33 -9.32
N GLY A 273 5.94 -5.99 -9.08
CA GLY A 273 5.58 -6.44 -7.73
C GLY A 273 6.60 -7.43 -7.17
N CYS A 274 7.04 -8.41 -7.96
CA CYS A 274 8.04 -9.39 -7.52
C CYS A 274 9.41 -8.74 -7.24
N LEU A 275 9.80 -7.72 -8.00
CA LEU A 275 11.01 -6.93 -7.72
C LEU A 275 10.96 -6.32 -6.32
N ARG A 276 9.83 -5.72 -5.91
CA ARG A 276 9.62 -5.19 -4.56
C ARG A 276 9.78 -6.27 -3.48
N ILE A 277 9.25 -7.47 -3.73
CA ILE A 277 9.38 -8.61 -2.80
C ILE A 277 10.85 -9.02 -2.63
N LEU A 278 11.61 -9.08 -3.73
CA LEU A 278 13.03 -9.44 -3.71
C LEU A 278 13.84 -8.40 -2.96
N ASP A 279 13.62 -7.12 -3.22
CA ASP A 279 14.28 -6.02 -2.51
C ASP A 279 13.98 -6.06 -1.01
N PHE A 280 12.71 -6.20 -0.62
CA PHE A 280 12.31 -6.34 0.78
C PHE A 280 12.97 -7.55 1.44
N GLY A 281 12.97 -8.71 0.78
CA GLY A 281 13.63 -9.91 1.26
C GLY A 281 15.13 -9.68 1.48
N LYS A 282 15.81 -9.01 0.55
CA LYS A 282 17.26 -8.73 0.64
C LYS A 282 17.59 -7.75 1.77
N ARG A 283 16.81 -6.69 1.94
CA ARG A 283 17.04 -5.65 2.97
C ARG A 283 16.77 -6.11 4.40
N GLY A 284 16.23 -7.29 4.62
CA GLY A 284 16.05 -7.81 5.97
C GLY A 284 14.61 -8.10 6.36
N GLY A 285 13.75 -8.44 5.39
CA GLY A 285 12.41 -8.98 5.64
C GLY A 285 12.44 -10.15 6.64
N ASP A 286 11.33 -10.76 6.92
CA ASP A 286 11.20 -11.82 7.91
C ASP A 286 12.41 -12.80 7.91
N PRO A 287 13.24 -12.80 8.97
CA PRO A 287 14.47 -13.61 9.00
C PRO A 287 14.22 -15.10 8.81
N VAL A 288 13.03 -15.60 9.19
CA VAL A 288 12.66 -17.02 9.13
C VAL A 288 12.36 -17.46 7.69
N HIS A 289 11.76 -16.58 6.89
CA HIS A 289 11.31 -16.89 5.54
C HIS A 289 12.14 -16.21 4.44
N LYS A 290 13.13 -15.42 4.79
CA LYS A 290 13.92 -14.59 3.88
C LYS A 290 14.48 -15.40 2.70
N GLU A 291 15.17 -16.50 2.97
CA GLU A 291 15.81 -17.30 1.93
C GLU A 291 14.78 -17.93 0.98
N LEU A 292 13.67 -18.42 1.55
CA LEU A 292 12.57 -18.99 0.76
C LEU A 292 11.89 -17.94 -0.12
N ILE A 293 11.65 -16.74 0.40
CA ILE A 293 11.06 -15.62 -0.34
C ILE A 293 11.97 -15.21 -1.50
N ILE A 294 13.27 -15.07 -1.26
CA ILE A 294 14.25 -14.76 -2.29
C ILE A 294 14.30 -15.85 -3.37
N ALA A 295 14.42 -17.13 -2.97
CA ALA A 295 14.51 -18.23 -3.92
C ALA A 295 13.27 -18.33 -4.82
N LYS A 296 12.07 -18.31 -4.24
CA LYS A 296 10.80 -18.34 -5.00
C LYS A 296 10.58 -17.09 -5.83
N GLY A 297 10.97 -15.92 -5.31
CA GLY A 297 10.91 -14.67 -6.05
C GLY A 297 11.80 -14.68 -7.29
N LEU A 298 13.03 -15.19 -7.17
CA LEU A 298 13.96 -15.34 -8.29
C LEU A 298 13.45 -16.30 -9.36
N GLU A 299 12.88 -17.43 -8.95
CA GLU A 299 12.25 -18.38 -9.86
C GLU A 299 11.09 -17.72 -10.61
N PHE A 300 10.20 -17.05 -9.86
CA PHE A 300 9.01 -16.44 -10.42
C PHE A 300 9.32 -15.29 -11.37
N ILE A 301 10.16 -14.33 -10.98
CA ILE A 301 10.52 -13.19 -11.84
C ILE A 301 11.30 -13.67 -13.09
N SER A 302 12.15 -14.70 -12.94
CA SER A 302 12.88 -15.26 -14.06
C SER A 302 11.96 -15.89 -15.09
N SER A 303 10.92 -16.61 -14.66
CA SER A 303 9.93 -17.18 -15.57
C SER A 303 9.20 -16.10 -16.38
N LEU A 304 8.80 -15.00 -15.74
CA LEU A 304 8.12 -13.89 -16.39
C LEU A 304 9.02 -13.09 -17.35
N LEU A 305 10.33 -12.98 -17.05
CA LEU A 305 11.28 -12.29 -17.91
C LEU A 305 11.72 -13.12 -19.14
N CYS A 306 11.55 -14.44 -19.12
CA CYS A 306 11.83 -15.33 -20.24
C CYS A 306 10.71 -15.32 -21.29
N GLU A 307 9.49 -14.90 -20.95
CA GLU A 307 8.42 -14.72 -21.93
C GLU A 307 8.78 -13.58 -22.90
N PRO A 308 8.56 -13.75 -24.23
CA PRO A 308 8.93 -12.73 -25.19
C PRO A 308 8.15 -11.43 -24.93
N TYR A 309 8.88 -10.34 -24.72
CA TYR A 309 8.32 -8.99 -24.70
C TYR A 309 7.84 -8.63 -26.09
N HIS A 310 6.56 -8.61 -26.33
CA HIS A 310 5.98 -8.18 -27.61
C HIS A 310 5.96 -6.65 -27.64
N GLN A 311 7.09 -6.02 -27.98
CA GLN A 311 7.06 -4.65 -28.50
C GLN A 311 6.33 -4.70 -29.85
N GLU A 312 5.14 -4.12 -29.94
CA GLU A 312 4.59 -3.72 -31.22
C GLU A 312 5.34 -2.46 -31.67
N MET A 313 6.08 -2.60 -32.79
CA MET A 313 6.57 -1.46 -33.59
C MET A 313 5.39 -0.71 -34.18
#